data_da1b8ea036e97213b723fb74c3de3571
#
_entry.id   da1b8ea036e97213b723fb74c3de3571
#
_cell.length_a   1.000
_cell.length_b   1.000
_cell.length_c   1.000
_cell.angle_alpha   90.00
_cell.angle_beta   90.00
_cell.angle_gamma   90.00
#
_symmetry.space_group_name_H-M   'P 1'
#
loop_
_entity.id
_entity.type
_entity.pdbx_description
1 polymer ?
#
loop_
_entity_poly.entity_id
_entity_poly.type
_entity_poly.pdbx_seq_one_letter_code
_entity_poly.pdbx_strand_id
1 'polypeptide(L)'
;MEFEWDENKNNSNIEKHGISFDEAKEVFSDKKLIRKRDIKKDYGEIRFIGIGQALEKILVVVYTMREKATRLISARKANKKEKEIYHERTN
;
A
#
# COMPACT_ATOMS: atom_id res chain seq x y z
N MET A 1 13.71 5.35 5.45
CA MET A 1 13.10 4.85 4.21
C MET A 1 12.56 6.02 3.39
N GLU A 2 12.93 6.07 2.14
CA GLU A 2 12.46 7.13 1.26
C GLU A 2 11.24 6.69 0.46
N PHE A 3 10.30 7.60 0.27
CA PHE A 3 9.09 7.36 -0.50
C PHE A 3 9.00 8.33 -1.67
N GLU A 4 8.40 7.89 -2.74
CA GLU A 4 8.12 8.74 -3.88
C GLU A 4 6.79 8.35 -4.48
N TRP A 5 6.21 9.21 -5.30
CA TRP A 5 4.99 8.93 -6.05
C TRP A 5 4.74 10.01 -7.10
N ASP A 6 3.86 9.68 -8.02
CA ASP A 6 3.37 10.61 -9.02
C ASP A 6 2.24 11.43 -8.38
N GLU A 7 2.36 12.75 -8.38
CA GLU A 7 1.38 13.61 -7.72
C GLU A 7 0.00 13.50 -8.34
N ASN A 8 -0.09 13.27 -9.65
CA ASN A 8 -1.39 13.07 -10.30
C ASN A 8 -2.06 11.79 -9.81
N LYS A 9 -1.29 10.74 -9.58
CA LYS A 9 -1.82 9.49 -9.03
C LYS A 9 -2.26 9.68 -7.59
N ASN A 10 -1.52 10.47 -6.83
CA ASN A 10 -1.90 10.79 -5.45
C ASN A 10 -3.26 11.49 -5.43
N ASN A 11 -3.41 12.50 -6.28
CA ASN A 11 -4.68 13.24 -6.36
C ASN A 11 -5.84 12.35 -6.79
N SER A 12 -5.63 11.49 -7.79
CA SER A 12 -6.64 10.53 -8.23
C SER A 12 -7.00 9.56 -7.10
N ASN A 13 -6.00 9.12 -6.34
CA ASN A 13 -6.21 8.18 -5.25
C ASN A 13 -7.05 8.82 -4.14
N ILE A 14 -6.77 10.07 -3.81
CA ILE A 14 -7.57 10.80 -2.81
C ILE A 14 -9.02 10.91 -3.28
N GLU A 15 -9.21 11.24 -4.56
CA GLU A 15 -10.53 11.39 -5.13
C GLU A 15 -11.34 10.09 -5.12
N LYS A 16 -10.69 8.97 -5.50
CA LYS A 16 -11.36 7.66 -5.58
C LYS A 16 -11.53 6.99 -4.23
N HIS A 17 -10.56 7.11 -3.36
CA HIS A 17 -10.50 6.30 -2.14
C HIS A 17 -10.43 7.11 -0.86
N GLY A 18 -10.25 8.42 -0.95
CA GLY A 18 -10.12 9.27 0.22
C GLY A 18 -8.83 9.06 1.00
N ILE A 19 -7.84 8.46 0.37
CA ILE A 19 -6.56 8.14 1.00
C ILE A 19 -5.44 8.83 0.25
N SER A 20 -4.63 9.64 0.94
CA SER A 20 -3.44 10.22 0.34
C SER A 20 -2.27 9.24 0.46
N PHE A 21 -1.29 9.37 -0.43
CA PHE A 21 -0.10 8.54 -0.33
C PHE A 21 0.75 8.93 0.88
N ASP A 22 0.66 10.18 1.32
CA ASP A 22 1.32 10.62 2.54
C ASP A 22 0.78 9.87 3.77
N GLU A 23 -0.53 9.64 3.80
CA GLU A 23 -1.15 8.81 4.83
C GLU A 23 -0.78 7.33 4.63
N ALA A 24 -0.88 6.84 3.40
CA ALA A 24 -0.67 5.42 3.09
C ALA A 24 0.75 4.95 3.41
N LYS A 25 1.75 5.81 3.28
CA LYS A 25 3.13 5.41 3.56
C LYS A 25 3.33 4.93 5.00
N GLU A 26 2.44 5.30 5.90
CA GLU A 26 2.52 4.88 7.30
C GLU A 26 2.38 3.39 7.50
N VAL A 27 1.81 2.65 6.52
CA VAL A 27 1.74 1.19 6.64
C VAL A 27 3.13 0.56 6.71
N PHE A 28 4.14 1.23 6.17
CA PHE A 28 5.51 0.70 6.18
C PHE A 28 6.17 0.79 7.57
N SER A 29 5.55 1.51 8.49
CA SER A 29 5.97 1.54 9.89
C SER A 29 5.27 0.48 10.73
N ASP A 30 4.30 -0.20 10.16
CA ASP A 30 3.57 -1.27 10.84
C ASP A 30 4.42 -2.53 10.83
N LYS A 31 4.83 -3.01 12.01
CA LYS A 31 5.65 -4.21 12.15
C LYS A 31 4.93 -5.47 11.65
N LYS A 32 3.61 -5.41 11.55
CA LYS A 32 2.78 -6.53 11.13
C LYS A 32 2.35 -6.43 9.68
N LEU A 33 2.95 -5.52 8.92
CA LEU A 33 2.69 -5.36 7.50
C LEU A 33 2.87 -6.68 6.76
N ILE A 34 1.85 -7.07 6.01
CA ILE A 34 1.89 -8.25 5.15
C ILE A 34 2.29 -7.77 3.76
N ARG A 35 3.32 -8.40 3.19
CA ARG A 35 3.82 -8.05 1.86
C ARG A 35 3.77 -9.27 0.96
N LYS A 36 3.32 -9.07 -0.27
CA LYS A 36 3.42 -10.11 -1.28
C LYS A 36 3.65 -9.48 -2.64
N ARG A 37 4.22 -10.27 -3.56
CA ARG A 37 4.43 -9.82 -4.92
C ARG A 37 3.12 -9.88 -5.69
N ASP A 38 2.83 -8.85 -6.48
CA ASP A 38 1.67 -8.83 -7.35
C ASP A 38 2.05 -9.52 -8.66
N ILE A 39 1.52 -10.71 -8.88
CA ILE A 39 1.82 -11.51 -10.06
C ILE A 39 0.66 -11.59 -11.05
N LYS A 40 -0.41 -10.85 -10.82
CA LYS A 40 -1.62 -10.92 -11.64
C LYS A 40 -1.44 -10.38 -13.05
N LYS A 41 -0.49 -9.49 -13.24
CA LYS A 41 -0.30 -8.80 -14.50
C LYS A 41 1.17 -8.45 -14.67
N ASP A 42 1.62 -8.42 -15.93
CA ASP A 42 2.95 -7.93 -16.25
C ASP A 42 2.88 -6.42 -16.43
N TYR A 43 3.48 -5.69 -15.51
CA TYR A 43 3.49 -4.23 -15.53
C TYR A 43 4.78 -3.65 -16.11
N GLY A 44 5.70 -4.51 -16.57
CA GLY A 44 7.03 -4.06 -16.96
C GLY A 44 7.93 -3.74 -15.78
N GLU A 45 7.44 -3.95 -14.57
CA GLU A 45 8.18 -3.75 -13.32
C GLU A 45 7.60 -4.67 -12.25
N ILE A 46 8.38 -4.96 -11.24
CA ILE A 46 7.91 -5.79 -10.12
C ILE A 46 7.09 -4.93 -9.18
N ARG A 47 5.84 -5.31 -8.95
CA ARG A 47 4.96 -4.64 -8.01
C ARG A 47 4.66 -5.52 -6.81
N PHE A 48 4.43 -4.87 -5.68
CA PHE A 48 4.12 -5.53 -4.43
C PHE A 48 2.79 -5.01 -3.89
N ILE A 49 2.13 -5.85 -3.10
CA ILE A 49 0.91 -5.48 -2.40
C ILE A 49 1.22 -5.59 -0.91
N GLY A 50 0.96 -4.52 -0.17
CA GLY A 50 1.10 -4.50 1.27
C GLY A 50 -0.25 -4.30 1.94
N ILE A 51 -0.53 -5.08 2.98
CA ILE A 51 -1.71 -4.90 3.82
C ILE A 51 -1.19 -4.53 5.20
N GLY A 52 -1.50 -3.33 5.65
CA GLY A 52 -0.98 -2.84 6.91
C GLY A 52 -1.86 -1.78 7.52
N GLN A 53 -1.53 -1.40 8.74
CA GLN A 53 -2.25 -0.38 9.47
C GLN A 53 -1.58 0.97 9.31
N ALA A 54 -2.37 1.97 8.96
CA ALA A 54 -1.96 3.36 8.92
C ALA A 54 -2.95 4.13 9.79
N LEU A 55 -2.44 4.72 10.88
CA LEU A 55 -3.30 5.35 11.87
C LEU A 55 -4.30 4.30 12.38
N GLU A 56 -5.59 4.48 12.19
CA GLU A 56 -6.61 3.56 12.68
C GLU A 56 -7.24 2.74 11.57
N LYS A 57 -6.65 2.74 10.37
CA LYS A 57 -7.20 2.08 9.19
C LYS A 57 -6.29 0.97 8.72
N ILE A 58 -6.90 -0.11 8.22
CA ILE A 58 -6.15 -1.15 7.50
C ILE A 58 -6.24 -0.80 6.03
N LEU A 59 -5.07 -0.63 5.41
CA LEU A 59 -4.98 -0.22 4.00
C LEU A 59 -4.31 -1.30 3.16
N VAL A 60 -4.66 -1.33 1.89
CA VAL A 60 -3.98 -2.12 0.87
C VAL A 60 -3.23 -1.14 -0.01
N VAL A 61 -1.92 -1.27 -0.06
CA VAL A 61 -1.04 -0.36 -0.79
C VAL A 61 -0.30 -1.14 -1.85
N VAL A 62 -0.35 -0.65 -3.10
CA VAL A 62 0.44 -1.20 -4.19
C VAL A 62 1.65 -0.31 -4.38
N TYR A 63 2.82 -0.92 -4.47
CA TYR A 63 4.06 -0.17 -4.56
C TYR A 63 5.11 -0.94 -5.35
N THR A 64 6.16 -0.25 -5.75
CA THR A 64 7.32 -0.86 -6.37
C THR A 64 8.58 -0.28 -5.73
N MET A 65 9.68 -0.98 -5.85
CA MET A 65 10.96 -0.50 -5.33
C MET A 65 11.76 0.08 -6.48
N ARG A 66 12.24 1.31 -6.30
CA ARG A 66 13.09 1.99 -7.29
C ARG A 66 14.34 2.48 -6.61
N GLU A 67 15.49 1.89 -6.98
CA GLU A 67 16.76 2.27 -6.41
C GLU A 67 16.71 2.35 -4.89
N LYS A 68 16.65 3.56 -4.33
CA LYS A 68 16.63 3.76 -2.89
C LYS A 68 15.26 4.13 -2.34
N ALA A 69 14.24 4.19 -3.18
CA ALA A 69 12.93 4.67 -2.76
C ALA A 69 11.83 3.63 -2.96
N THR A 70 10.83 3.67 -2.09
CA THR A 70 9.60 2.92 -2.25
C THR A 70 8.63 3.83 -3.00
N ARG A 71 8.20 3.41 -4.19
CA ARG A 71 7.29 4.21 -5.00
C ARG A 71 5.87 3.70 -4.82
N LEU A 72 5.00 4.56 -4.27
CA LEU A 72 3.60 4.24 -4.06
C LEU A 72 2.83 4.40 -5.36
N ILE A 73 1.95 3.44 -5.65
CA ILE A 73 1.18 3.39 -6.90
C ILE A 73 -0.30 3.56 -6.63
N SER A 74 -0.83 2.90 -5.60
CA SER A 74 -2.22 3.06 -5.18
C SER A 74 -2.39 2.67 -3.73
N ALA A 75 -3.48 3.17 -3.13
CA ALA A 75 -3.81 2.85 -1.74
C ALA A 75 -5.32 2.90 -1.59
N ARG A 76 -5.88 1.93 -0.88
CA ARG A 76 -7.31 1.88 -0.60
C ARG A 76 -7.54 1.22 0.74
N LYS A 77 -8.73 1.39 1.27
CA LYS A 77 -9.10 0.68 2.50
C LYS A 77 -9.23 -0.80 2.21
N ALA A 78 -8.80 -1.62 3.15
CA ALA A 78 -8.94 -3.06 3.05
C ALA A 78 -10.42 -3.45 3.12
N ASN A 79 -10.80 -4.46 2.33
CA ASN A 79 -12.13 -5.02 2.43
C ASN A 79 -12.18 -5.99 3.62
N LYS A 80 -13.36 -6.59 3.86
CA LYS A 80 -13.56 -7.48 5.01
C LYS A 80 -12.59 -8.65 5.00
N LYS A 81 -12.43 -9.29 3.86
CA LYS A 81 -11.55 -10.45 3.73
C LYS A 81 -10.10 -10.09 3.99
N GLU A 82 -9.67 -8.95 3.45
CA GLU A 82 -8.30 -8.48 3.64
C GLU A 82 -8.03 -8.13 5.11
N LYS A 83 -9.00 -7.53 5.78
CA LYS A 83 -8.88 -7.27 7.22
C LYS A 83 -8.75 -8.56 8.00
N GLU A 84 -9.51 -9.58 7.63
CA GLU A 84 -9.43 -10.89 8.28
C GLU A 84 -8.05 -11.50 8.10
N ILE A 85 -7.50 -11.44 6.89
CA ILE A 85 -6.14 -11.93 6.60
C ILE A 85 -5.12 -11.20 7.47
N TYR A 86 -5.24 -9.88 7.56
CA TYR A 86 -4.34 -9.07 8.37
C TYR A 86 -4.43 -9.47 9.85
N HIS A 87 -5.63 -9.59 10.39
CA HIS A 87 -5.82 -9.90 11.80
C HIS A 87 -5.41 -11.32 12.14
N GLU A 88 -5.65 -12.29 11.26
CA GLU A 88 -5.18 -13.66 11.47
C GLU A 88 -3.66 -13.71 11.57
N ARG A 89 -2.99 -12.96 10.69
CA ARG A 89 -1.54 -12.92 10.65
C ARG A 89 -0.94 -12.27 11.89
N THR A 90 -1.68 -11.36 12.51
CA THR A 90 -1.18 -10.56 13.63
C THR A 90 -1.58 -11.09 15.01
N ASN A 91 -2.38 -12.12 15.04
CA ASN A 91 -2.77 -12.76 16.31
C ASN A 91 -1.73 -13.77 16.78
#